data_0edccaf2b422e9c0291c3cb36a542dee
#
_entry.id   0edccaf2b422e9c0291c3cb36a542dee
#
_cell.length_a   1.000
_cell.length_b   1.000
_cell.length_c   1.000
_cell.angle_alpha   90.00
_cell.angle_beta   90.00
_cell.angle_gamma   90.00
#
_symmetry.space_group_name_H-M   'P 1'
#
loop_
_entity.id
_entity.type
_entity.pdbx_description
1 polymer ?
#
loop_
_entity_poly.entity_id
_entity_poly.type
_entity_poly.pdbx_seq_one_letter_code
_entity_poly.pdbx_strand_id
1 'polypeptide(L)'
;MAISNEGFESDIFSQRIANSWTYDKKKVEKLTNTLIDTRTLAYKFEFFVFLLEKEIERARTHMFPLSIAIFEIRKIDKAFSQLSSEDKEQVMSVLAELTDAKRQMDWLCVFEEEQFALIMPGLDTNLATMFVRNFLAILSRALGRLKDATNTWDYSFGIASVPQDTIQWQKMVGMALEAQREARIKRIGLLSHQEMQEAEKSDQK
;
A
#
# COMPACT_ATOMS: atom_id res chain seq x y z
N MET A 1 -9.72 -60.79 0.85
CA MET A 1 -9.98 -59.81 -0.24
C MET A 1 -9.16 -58.61 0.02
N ALA A 2 -8.05 -58.44 -0.68
CA ALA A 2 -7.17 -57.31 -0.58
C ALA A 2 -7.67 -56.25 -1.56
N ILE A 3 -8.03 -55.07 -1.04
CA ILE A 3 -8.33 -53.91 -1.87
C ILE A 3 -6.99 -53.27 -2.19
N SER A 4 -6.57 -53.41 -3.43
CA SER A 4 -5.39 -52.77 -3.98
C SER A 4 -5.63 -51.27 -4.02
N ASN A 5 -4.77 -50.53 -3.30
CA ASN A 5 -4.69 -49.07 -3.35
C ASN A 5 -4.12 -48.69 -4.73
N GLU A 6 -4.97 -48.28 -5.64
CA GLU A 6 -4.56 -47.55 -6.82
C GLU A 6 -4.22 -46.08 -6.43
N GLY A 7 -3.08 -45.96 -5.83
CA GLY A 7 -2.43 -44.69 -5.66
C GLY A 7 -1.68 -44.31 -6.91
N PHE A 8 -2.13 -43.47 -7.95
CA PHE A 8 -1.75 -43.46 -8.90
C PHE A 8 -1.44 -42.57 -9.91
N GLU A 9 -1.92 -41.78 -10.45
CA GLU A 9 -1.57 -40.90 -11.56
C GLU A 9 -1.23 -39.48 -11.14
N SER A 10 -1.52 -39.09 -9.91
CA SER A 10 -1.19 -37.76 -9.40
C SER A 10 0.32 -37.46 -9.35
N ASP A 11 1.13 -38.48 -9.08
CA ASP A 11 2.57 -38.30 -8.95
C ASP A 11 3.28 -38.07 -10.27
N ILE A 12 2.86 -38.80 -11.33
CA ILE A 12 3.47 -38.64 -12.67
C ILE A 12 3.07 -37.28 -13.29
N PHE A 13 1.83 -36.84 -13.04
CA PHE A 13 1.36 -35.57 -13.54
C PHE A 13 2.05 -34.42 -12.79
N SER A 14 2.18 -34.54 -11.48
CA SER A 14 2.90 -33.57 -10.64
C SER A 14 4.38 -33.50 -10.97
N GLN A 15 5.04 -34.62 -11.21
CA GLN A 15 6.45 -34.68 -11.65
C GLN A 15 6.64 -34.13 -13.06
N ARG A 16 5.73 -34.39 -14.01
CA ARG A 16 5.78 -33.81 -15.35
C ARG A 16 5.60 -32.30 -15.31
N ILE A 17 4.67 -31.77 -14.49
CA ILE A 17 4.50 -30.33 -14.31
C ILE A 17 5.74 -29.73 -13.64
N ALA A 18 6.26 -30.35 -12.58
CA ALA A 18 7.46 -29.86 -11.90
C ALA A 18 8.70 -29.86 -12.82
N ASN A 19 8.83 -30.86 -13.70
CA ASN A 19 9.95 -30.95 -14.64
C ASN A 19 9.78 -30.06 -15.89
N SER A 20 8.55 -29.66 -16.25
CA SER A 20 8.29 -28.78 -17.39
C SER A 20 8.35 -27.30 -17.04
N TRP A 21 8.23 -26.95 -15.76
CA TRP A 21 8.35 -25.58 -15.27
C TRP A 21 9.77 -25.34 -14.77
N THR A 22 10.72 -25.33 -15.68
CA THR A 22 12.06 -24.83 -15.39
C THR A 22 11.99 -23.33 -15.13
N TYR A 23 11.84 -23.00 -13.86
CA TYR A 23 11.85 -21.67 -13.33
C TYR A 23 13.28 -21.13 -13.43
N ASP A 24 13.50 -20.17 -14.30
CA ASP A 24 14.75 -19.44 -14.39
C ASP A 24 14.82 -18.41 -13.25
N LYS A 25 15.47 -18.80 -12.16
CA LYS A 25 15.62 -17.98 -10.97
C LYS A 25 16.21 -16.59 -11.28
N LYS A 26 17.17 -16.50 -12.21
CA LYS A 26 17.77 -15.22 -12.61
C LYS A 26 16.79 -14.32 -13.33
N LYS A 27 15.92 -14.88 -14.18
CA LYS A 27 14.86 -14.09 -14.84
C LYS A 27 13.85 -13.55 -13.85
N VAL A 28 13.45 -14.35 -12.87
CA VAL A 28 12.50 -13.91 -11.84
C VAL A 28 13.13 -12.84 -10.94
N GLU A 29 14.36 -13.03 -10.48
CA GLU A 29 15.08 -12.00 -9.72
C GLU A 29 15.19 -10.69 -10.51
N LYS A 30 15.49 -10.77 -11.81
CA LYS A 30 15.51 -9.58 -12.66
C LYS A 30 14.15 -8.90 -12.76
N LEU A 31 13.08 -9.66 -12.94
CA LEU A 31 11.71 -9.12 -12.95
C LEU A 31 11.34 -8.50 -11.61
N THR A 32 11.62 -9.19 -10.50
CA THR A 32 11.37 -8.69 -9.14
C THR A 32 12.07 -7.35 -8.92
N ASN A 33 13.37 -7.27 -9.24
CA ASN A 33 14.13 -6.02 -9.11
C ASN A 33 13.64 -4.90 -10.04
N THR A 34 12.93 -5.25 -11.12
CA THR A 34 12.28 -4.26 -11.99
C THR A 34 11.01 -3.70 -11.38
N LEU A 35 10.25 -4.53 -10.66
CA LEU A 35 8.94 -4.18 -10.11
C LEU A 35 8.98 -3.66 -8.67
N ILE A 36 9.98 -4.06 -7.89
CA ILE A 36 10.11 -3.77 -6.46
C ILE A 36 11.34 -2.91 -6.21
N ASP A 37 11.23 -1.95 -5.33
CA ASP A 37 12.38 -1.27 -4.74
C ASP A 37 13.01 -2.21 -3.71
N THR A 38 14.26 -2.60 -3.95
CA THR A 38 14.96 -3.61 -3.12
C THR A 38 15.28 -3.15 -1.70
N ARG A 39 15.20 -1.86 -1.41
CA ARG A 39 15.47 -1.29 -0.07
C ARG A 39 14.22 -1.29 0.80
N THR A 40 13.07 -0.99 0.19
CA THR A 40 11.79 -0.86 0.91
C THR A 40 10.89 -2.08 0.76
N LEU A 41 11.18 -2.95 -0.21
CA LEU A 41 10.33 -4.05 -0.67
C LEU A 41 8.95 -3.57 -1.16
N ALA A 42 8.78 -2.27 -1.36
CA ALA A 42 7.58 -1.68 -1.93
C ALA A 42 7.60 -1.77 -3.46
N TYR A 43 6.43 -1.87 -4.06
CA TYR A 43 6.30 -1.89 -5.51
C TYR A 43 6.55 -0.50 -6.11
N LYS A 44 7.12 -0.44 -7.31
CA LYS A 44 7.34 0.81 -8.04
C LYS A 44 6.04 1.36 -8.63
N PHE A 45 6.04 2.65 -8.97
CA PHE A 45 4.86 3.37 -9.45
C PHE A 45 4.18 2.72 -10.67
N GLU A 46 4.95 2.27 -11.64
CA GLU A 46 4.40 1.64 -12.85
C GLU A 46 3.59 0.39 -12.51
N PHE A 47 4.04 -0.36 -11.51
CA PHE A 47 3.33 -1.53 -11.04
C PHE A 47 2.13 -1.18 -10.15
N PHE A 48 2.20 -0.07 -9.40
CA PHE A 48 1.05 0.46 -8.67
C PHE A 48 -0.15 0.73 -9.59
N VAL A 49 0.06 1.42 -10.71
CA VAL A 49 -1.02 1.72 -11.66
C VAL A 49 -1.63 0.43 -12.19
N PHE A 50 -0.80 -0.53 -12.62
CA PHE A 50 -1.27 -1.82 -13.11
C PHE A 50 -2.07 -2.59 -12.05
N LEU A 51 -1.55 -2.67 -10.82
CA LEU A 51 -2.23 -3.37 -9.72
C LEU A 51 -3.57 -2.72 -9.37
N LEU A 52 -3.59 -1.39 -9.23
CA LEU A 52 -4.81 -0.67 -8.86
C LEU A 52 -5.90 -0.86 -9.92
N GLU A 53 -5.56 -0.80 -11.19
CA GLU A 53 -6.51 -1.04 -12.28
C GLU A 53 -7.10 -2.46 -12.19
N LYS A 54 -6.25 -3.46 -11.98
CA LYS A 54 -6.70 -4.86 -11.84
C LYS A 54 -7.53 -5.09 -10.57
N GLU A 55 -7.18 -4.48 -9.46
CA GLU A 55 -7.95 -4.60 -8.21
C GLU A 55 -9.32 -3.91 -8.32
N ILE A 56 -9.43 -2.77 -9.00
CA ILE A 56 -10.73 -2.13 -9.27
C ILE A 56 -11.59 -3.00 -10.18
N GLU A 57 -11.02 -3.57 -11.25
CA GLU A 57 -11.74 -4.49 -12.12
C GLU A 57 -12.27 -5.71 -11.33
N ARG A 58 -11.44 -6.27 -10.45
CA ARG A 58 -11.81 -7.37 -9.57
C ARG A 58 -12.89 -6.96 -8.56
N ALA A 59 -12.76 -5.80 -7.92
CA ALA A 59 -13.73 -5.27 -6.99
C ALA A 59 -15.11 -5.07 -7.64
N ARG A 60 -15.14 -4.53 -8.86
CA ARG A 60 -16.37 -4.39 -9.65
C ARG A 60 -17.01 -5.72 -10.02
N THR A 61 -16.21 -6.68 -10.48
CA THR A 61 -16.72 -7.99 -10.93
C THR A 61 -17.30 -8.80 -9.78
N HIS A 62 -16.68 -8.74 -8.62
CA HIS A 62 -17.05 -9.56 -7.47
C HIS A 62 -17.82 -8.81 -6.39
N MET A 63 -18.12 -7.54 -6.61
CA MET A 63 -18.92 -6.70 -5.70
C MET A 63 -18.35 -6.61 -4.29
N PHE A 64 -17.02 -6.57 -4.13
CA PHE A 64 -16.40 -6.36 -2.83
C PHE A 64 -15.64 -5.02 -2.75
N PRO A 65 -15.47 -4.48 -1.55
CA PRO A 65 -14.85 -3.17 -1.39
C PRO A 65 -13.36 -3.21 -1.69
N LEU A 66 -12.83 -2.06 -2.10
CA LEU A 66 -11.41 -1.80 -2.26
C LEU A 66 -11.12 -0.40 -1.74
N SER A 67 -10.10 -0.26 -0.92
CA SER A 67 -9.61 1.05 -0.49
C SER A 67 -8.17 1.26 -0.91
N ILE A 68 -7.81 2.52 -1.11
CA ILE A 68 -6.40 2.94 -1.18
C ILE A 68 -6.13 3.97 -0.09
N ALA A 69 -4.91 3.96 0.43
CA ALA A 69 -4.39 5.05 1.21
C ALA A 69 -3.16 5.62 0.50
N ILE A 70 -3.15 6.92 0.25
CA ILE A 70 -1.95 7.64 -0.20
C ILE A 70 -1.40 8.39 1.01
N PHE A 71 -0.10 8.31 1.23
CA PHE A 71 0.52 8.91 2.37
C PHE A 71 1.92 9.45 2.06
N GLU A 72 2.34 10.40 2.85
CA GLU A 72 3.69 10.94 2.84
C GLU A 72 4.37 10.78 4.20
N ILE A 73 5.69 10.65 4.18
CA ILE A 73 6.56 10.75 5.34
C ILE A 73 7.57 11.84 5.00
N ARG A 74 7.56 12.92 5.75
CA ARG A 74 8.42 14.07 5.48
C ARG A 74 9.13 14.58 6.72
N LYS A 75 10.25 15.21 6.53
CA LYS A 75 10.90 15.98 7.57
C LYS A 75 10.30 17.40 7.60
N ILE A 76 9.94 17.89 8.78
CA ILE A 76 9.44 19.26 8.93
C ILE A 76 10.53 20.22 8.42
N ASP A 77 10.11 21.22 7.64
CA ASP A 77 10.99 22.27 7.07
C ASP A 77 12.02 21.80 6.01
N LYS A 78 11.95 20.57 5.51
CA LYS A 78 12.81 20.09 4.43
C LYS A 78 12.02 19.32 3.38
N ALA A 79 12.25 19.62 2.10
CA ALA A 79 11.80 18.78 1.01
C ALA A 79 12.64 17.50 0.94
N PHE A 80 12.09 16.41 0.40
CA PHE A 80 12.78 15.12 0.27
C PHE A 80 14.10 15.22 -0.52
N SER A 81 14.12 16.05 -1.54
CA SER A 81 15.34 16.34 -2.33
C SER A 81 16.48 16.94 -1.49
N GLN A 82 16.13 17.61 -0.37
CA GLN A 82 17.07 18.25 0.56
C GLN A 82 17.43 17.35 1.75
N LEU A 83 16.85 16.16 1.86
CA LEU A 83 17.18 15.21 2.90
C LEU A 83 18.61 14.67 2.72
N SER A 84 19.30 14.47 3.83
CA SER A 84 20.58 13.78 3.84
C SER A 84 20.42 12.31 3.41
N SER A 85 21.50 11.67 2.99
CA SER A 85 21.47 10.23 2.70
C SER A 85 21.02 9.42 3.92
N GLU A 86 21.42 9.83 5.13
CA GLU A 86 21.03 9.19 6.39
C GLU A 86 19.50 9.33 6.63
N ASP A 87 18.92 10.52 6.44
CA ASP A 87 17.48 10.73 6.55
C ASP A 87 16.70 9.86 5.56
N LYS A 88 17.18 9.76 4.32
CA LYS A 88 16.56 8.89 3.29
C LYS A 88 16.61 7.42 3.67
N GLU A 89 17.75 6.95 4.18
CA GLU A 89 17.88 5.57 4.69
C GLU A 89 16.94 5.31 5.86
N GLN A 90 16.74 6.27 6.74
CA GLN A 90 15.79 6.18 7.84
C GLN A 90 14.36 6.00 7.34
N VAL A 91 13.91 6.81 6.37
CA VAL A 91 12.59 6.65 5.74
C VAL A 91 12.45 5.27 5.10
N MET A 92 13.49 4.80 4.38
CA MET A 92 13.47 3.48 3.77
C MET A 92 13.36 2.36 4.81
N SER A 93 14.04 2.47 5.95
CA SER A 93 13.93 1.51 7.06
C SER A 93 12.52 1.48 7.64
N VAL A 94 11.90 2.65 7.82
CA VAL A 94 10.51 2.76 8.29
C VAL A 94 9.54 2.10 7.30
N LEU A 95 9.74 2.33 5.99
CA LEU A 95 8.91 1.70 4.96
C LEU A 95 9.04 0.18 4.93
N ALA A 96 10.23 -0.35 5.17
CA ALA A 96 10.43 -1.80 5.30
C ALA A 96 9.61 -2.37 6.47
N GLU A 97 9.60 -1.71 7.65
CA GLU A 97 8.75 -2.11 8.76
C GLU A 97 7.26 -2.05 8.42
N LEU A 98 6.82 -1.04 7.66
CA LEU A 98 5.44 -0.93 7.20
C LEU A 98 5.10 -2.04 6.19
N THR A 99 6.06 -2.44 5.34
CA THR A 99 5.90 -3.55 4.41
C THR A 99 5.66 -4.87 5.15
N ASP A 100 6.35 -5.09 6.26
CA ASP A 100 6.16 -6.29 7.10
C ASP A 100 4.82 -6.26 7.85
N ALA A 101 4.33 -5.08 8.19
CA ALA A 101 3.10 -4.89 8.96
C ALA A 101 1.81 -4.95 8.13
N LYS A 102 1.88 -4.82 6.81
CA LYS A 102 0.71 -4.92 5.92
C LYS A 102 0.18 -6.35 5.86
N ARG A 103 -1.10 -6.52 5.49
CA ARG A 103 -1.67 -7.85 5.21
C ARG A 103 -1.02 -8.43 3.95
N GLN A 104 -1.01 -9.76 3.82
CA GLN A 104 -0.45 -10.45 2.63
C GLN A 104 -1.10 -10.01 1.32
N MET A 105 -2.38 -9.65 1.36
CA MET A 105 -3.14 -9.19 0.19
C MET A 105 -3.01 -7.70 -0.11
N ASP A 106 -2.34 -6.94 0.76
CA ASP A 106 -2.14 -5.51 0.55
C ASP A 106 -0.88 -5.25 -0.27
N TRP A 107 -0.90 -4.17 -1.04
CA TRP A 107 0.20 -3.78 -1.90
C TRP A 107 0.72 -2.41 -1.45
N LEU A 108 1.93 -2.38 -0.88
CA LEU A 108 2.62 -1.13 -0.58
C LEU A 108 3.46 -0.73 -1.79
N CYS A 109 3.28 0.49 -2.26
CA CYS A 109 3.89 1.00 -3.48
C CYS A 109 4.55 2.35 -3.22
N VAL A 110 5.63 2.62 -3.93
CA VAL A 110 6.15 3.97 -4.08
C VAL A 110 5.26 4.70 -5.08
N PHE A 111 4.74 5.86 -4.72
CA PHE A 111 3.87 6.66 -5.57
C PHE A 111 4.63 7.81 -6.23
N GLU A 112 5.30 8.61 -5.43
CA GLU A 112 6.25 9.66 -5.83
C GLU A 112 7.45 9.65 -4.86
N GLU A 113 8.40 10.57 -5.01
CA GLU A 113 9.62 10.57 -4.17
C GLU A 113 9.36 10.56 -2.66
N GLU A 114 8.32 11.26 -2.23
CA GLU A 114 7.94 11.41 -0.81
C GLU A 114 6.62 10.73 -0.48
N GLN A 115 5.92 10.21 -1.49
CA GLN A 115 4.58 9.66 -1.38
C GLN A 115 4.56 8.17 -1.64
N PHE A 116 3.74 7.51 -0.89
CA PHE A 116 3.54 6.06 -0.95
C PHE A 116 2.06 5.76 -1.05
N ALA A 117 1.73 4.62 -1.62
CA ALA A 117 0.36 4.16 -1.74
C ALA A 117 0.23 2.76 -1.16
N LEU A 118 -0.87 2.53 -0.44
CA LEU A 118 -1.27 1.22 0.06
C LEU A 118 -2.60 0.83 -0.57
N ILE A 119 -2.61 -0.23 -1.36
CA ILE A 119 -3.83 -0.80 -1.93
C ILE A 119 -4.34 -1.87 -0.98
N MET A 120 -5.59 -1.78 -0.57
CA MET A 120 -6.22 -2.59 0.49
C MET A 120 -7.48 -3.32 -0.03
N PRO A 121 -7.33 -4.44 -0.74
CA PRO A 121 -8.47 -5.20 -1.23
C PRO A 121 -9.34 -5.74 -0.08
N GLY A 122 -10.64 -5.72 -0.27
CA GLY A 122 -11.63 -6.23 0.69
C GLY A 122 -11.90 -5.31 1.89
N LEU A 123 -11.32 -4.11 1.93
CA LEU A 123 -11.64 -3.11 2.96
C LEU A 123 -12.50 -1.99 2.38
N ASP A 124 -13.59 -1.68 3.06
CA ASP A 124 -14.35 -0.45 2.88
C ASP A 124 -13.67 0.72 3.62
N THR A 125 -14.23 1.92 3.52
CA THR A 125 -13.67 3.13 4.14
C THR A 125 -13.47 2.97 5.65
N ASN A 126 -14.42 2.36 6.36
CA ASN A 126 -14.35 2.22 7.81
C ASN A 126 -13.25 1.25 8.23
N LEU A 127 -13.21 0.07 7.61
CA LEU A 127 -12.20 -0.94 7.87
C LEU A 127 -10.81 -0.48 7.44
N ALA A 128 -10.70 0.22 6.31
CA ALA A 128 -9.44 0.82 5.86
C ALA A 128 -8.95 1.89 6.84
N THR A 129 -9.84 2.76 7.32
CA THR A 129 -9.51 3.77 8.34
C THR A 129 -9.00 3.12 9.63
N MET A 130 -9.67 2.07 10.11
CA MET A 130 -9.21 1.32 11.29
C MET A 130 -7.84 0.67 11.06
N PHE A 131 -7.65 0.06 9.89
CA PHE A 131 -6.38 -0.57 9.53
C PHE A 131 -5.24 0.46 9.45
N VAL A 132 -5.46 1.59 8.78
CA VAL A 132 -4.46 2.66 8.66
C VAL A 132 -4.14 3.29 10.01
N ARG A 133 -5.08 3.38 10.96
CA ARG A 133 -4.78 3.82 12.33
C ARG A 133 -3.77 2.91 13.03
N ASN A 134 -3.86 1.60 12.84
CA ASN A 134 -2.84 0.67 13.35
C ASN A 134 -1.49 0.87 12.65
N PHE A 135 -1.53 1.12 11.35
CA PHE A 135 -0.36 1.45 10.54
C PHE A 135 0.33 2.72 11.03
N LEU A 136 -0.45 3.76 11.36
CA LEU A 136 0.02 5.00 11.98
C LEU A 136 0.72 4.78 13.32
N ALA A 137 0.21 3.88 14.15
CA ALA A 137 0.84 3.55 15.44
C ALA A 137 2.23 2.92 15.24
N ILE A 138 2.38 2.07 14.23
CA ILE A 138 3.68 1.47 13.86
C ILE A 138 4.61 2.56 13.33
N LEU A 139 4.13 3.37 12.38
CA LEU A 139 4.88 4.49 11.80
C LEU A 139 5.37 5.46 12.86
N SER A 140 4.49 5.92 13.74
CA SER A 140 4.83 6.84 14.84
C SER A 140 5.90 6.26 15.76
N ARG A 141 5.81 4.97 16.08
CA ARG A 141 6.82 4.27 16.88
C ARG A 141 8.15 4.15 16.16
N ALA A 142 8.13 3.83 14.86
CA ALA A 142 9.32 3.72 14.04
C ALA A 142 10.04 5.06 13.92
N LEU A 143 9.31 6.11 13.59
CA LEU A 143 9.84 7.48 13.53
C LEU A 143 10.37 7.97 14.89
N GLY A 144 9.69 7.62 15.99
CA GLY A 144 10.12 7.97 17.35
C GLY A 144 11.44 7.32 17.80
N ARG A 145 11.92 6.27 17.10
CA ARG A 145 13.22 5.64 17.38
C ARG A 145 14.38 6.28 16.61
N LEU A 146 14.08 7.15 15.65
CA LEU A 146 15.12 7.81 14.86
C LEU A 146 15.86 8.82 15.71
N LYS A 147 17.17 8.96 15.49
CA LYS A 147 17.98 10.02 16.08
C LYS A 147 17.39 11.37 15.64
N ASP A 148 17.28 12.31 16.55
CA ASP A 148 16.65 13.62 16.35
C ASP A 148 15.11 13.58 16.12
N ALA A 149 14.44 12.52 16.55
CA ALA A 149 13.03 12.25 16.27
C ALA A 149 12.04 13.22 16.91
N THR A 150 12.43 13.99 17.92
CA THR A 150 11.53 14.91 18.61
C THR A 150 11.16 16.09 17.70
N ASN A 151 9.96 16.00 17.11
CA ASN A 151 9.30 17.02 16.28
C ASN A 151 9.91 17.33 14.90
N THR A 152 10.72 16.41 14.35
CA THR A 152 11.31 16.61 13.02
C THR A 152 10.61 15.90 11.89
N TRP A 153 9.81 14.88 12.19
CA TRP A 153 9.07 14.09 11.21
C TRP A 153 7.57 14.30 11.30
N ASP A 154 6.93 14.37 10.15
CA ASP A 154 5.49 14.51 9.99
C ASP A 154 4.99 13.49 8.96
N TYR A 155 3.72 13.14 9.06
CA TYR A 155 3.08 12.22 8.13
C TYR A 155 1.60 12.55 7.98
N SER A 156 1.05 12.25 6.81
CA SER A 156 -0.39 12.40 6.55
C SER A 156 -0.87 11.33 5.59
N PHE A 157 -2.05 10.81 5.86
CA PHE A 157 -2.71 9.77 5.09
C PHE A 157 -4.05 10.26 4.57
N GLY A 158 -4.35 9.98 3.30
CA GLY A 158 -5.66 10.16 2.70
C GLY A 158 -6.20 8.85 2.17
N ILE A 159 -7.47 8.54 2.48
CA ILE A 159 -8.13 7.30 2.06
C ILE A 159 -9.26 7.61 1.07
N ALA A 160 -9.36 6.80 0.01
CA ALA A 160 -10.51 6.72 -0.86
C ALA A 160 -10.89 5.26 -1.12
N SER A 161 -12.18 5.00 -1.37
CA SER A 161 -12.74 3.66 -1.42
C SER A 161 -13.70 3.43 -2.58
N VAL A 162 -13.76 2.19 -3.07
CA VAL A 162 -14.73 1.68 -4.03
C VAL A 162 -15.71 0.77 -3.29
N PRO A 163 -17.01 0.88 -3.47
CA PRO A 163 -17.74 1.79 -4.38
C PRO A 163 -18.11 3.15 -3.76
N GLN A 164 -17.78 3.42 -2.49
CA GLN A 164 -18.26 4.57 -1.72
C GLN A 164 -17.94 5.91 -2.39
N ASP A 165 -16.69 6.09 -2.80
CA ASP A 165 -16.22 7.34 -3.40
C ASP A 165 -16.32 7.32 -4.93
N THR A 166 -15.84 6.26 -5.57
CA THR A 166 -15.80 6.16 -7.04
C THR A 166 -15.57 4.72 -7.50
N ILE A 167 -15.78 4.48 -8.80
CA ILE A 167 -15.39 3.24 -9.48
C ILE A 167 -14.31 3.46 -10.55
N GLN A 168 -13.73 4.66 -10.60
CA GLN A 168 -12.68 5.04 -11.55
C GLN A 168 -11.36 5.21 -10.80
N TRP A 169 -10.33 4.45 -11.18
CA TRP A 169 -9.06 4.45 -10.46
C TRP A 169 -8.38 5.84 -10.43
N GLN A 170 -8.45 6.62 -11.52
CA GLN A 170 -7.87 7.97 -11.58
C GLN A 170 -8.55 8.91 -10.57
N LYS A 171 -9.88 8.82 -10.47
CA LYS A 171 -10.63 9.61 -9.47
C LYS A 171 -10.31 9.15 -8.06
N MET A 172 -10.22 7.83 -7.83
CA MET A 172 -9.87 7.27 -6.54
C MET A 172 -8.52 7.78 -6.04
N VAL A 173 -7.52 7.81 -6.92
CA VAL A 173 -6.20 8.39 -6.62
C VAL A 173 -6.31 9.87 -6.31
N GLY A 174 -7.05 10.64 -7.14
CA GLY A 174 -7.26 12.08 -6.91
C GLY A 174 -7.93 12.37 -5.57
N MET A 175 -8.96 11.62 -5.22
CA MET A 175 -9.69 11.75 -3.95
C MET A 175 -8.81 11.39 -2.73
N ALA A 176 -8.00 10.35 -2.84
CA ALA A 176 -7.06 9.98 -1.78
C ALA A 176 -5.96 11.05 -1.60
N LEU A 177 -5.44 11.61 -2.69
CA LEU A 177 -4.48 12.72 -2.65
C LEU A 177 -5.07 13.98 -2.05
N GLU A 178 -6.31 14.31 -2.38
CA GLU A 178 -7.02 15.45 -1.82
C GLU A 178 -7.22 15.30 -0.31
N ALA A 179 -7.72 14.15 0.14
CA ALA A 179 -7.86 13.83 1.56
C ALA A 179 -6.51 13.86 2.30
N GLN A 180 -5.43 13.35 1.68
CA GLN A 180 -4.09 13.39 2.26
C GLN A 180 -3.58 14.83 2.40
N ARG A 181 -3.79 15.68 1.38
CA ARG A 181 -3.40 17.09 1.40
C ARG A 181 -4.16 17.86 2.49
N GLU A 182 -5.46 17.59 2.63
CA GLU A 182 -6.29 18.20 3.65
C GLU A 182 -5.88 17.73 5.07
N ALA A 183 -5.58 16.44 5.24
CA ALA A 183 -5.03 15.90 6.48
C ALA A 183 -3.74 16.62 6.89
N ARG A 184 -2.86 16.90 5.92
CA ARG A 184 -1.63 17.65 6.13
C ARG A 184 -1.88 19.08 6.56
N ILE A 185 -2.79 19.79 5.88
CA ILE A 185 -3.15 21.19 6.20
C ILE A 185 -3.71 21.28 7.60
N LYS A 186 -4.60 20.38 7.97
CA LYS A 186 -5.22 20.30 9.31
C LYS A 186 -4.29 19.73 10.38
N ARG A 187 -3.10 19.26 10.01
CA ARG A 187 -2.16 18.57 10.91
C ARG A 187 -2.77 17.37 11.63
N ILE A 188 -3.60 16.62 10.92
CA ILE A 188 -4.16 15.35 11.38
C ILE A 188 -3.49 14.23 10.62
N GLY A 189 -3.21 13.12 11.29
CA GLY A 189 -2.45 12.01 10.69
C GLY A 189 -3.21 11.25 9.60
N LEU A 190 -4.54 11.37 9.56
CA LEU A 190 -5.39 10.58 8.67
C LEU A 190 -6.71 11.29 8.41
N LEU A 191 -7.15 11.26 7.15
CA LEU A 191 -8.48 11.70 6.73
C LEU A 191 -8.96 10.78 5.59
N SER A 192 -10.22 10.35 5.62
CA SER A 192 -10.87 9.73 4.48
C SER A 192 -11.58 10.79 3.63
N HIS A 193 -11.70 10.54 2.34
CA HIS A 193 -12.44 11.43 1.44
C HIS A 193 -13.91 11.56 1.86
N GLN A 194 -14.50 10.49 2.37
CA GLN A 194 -15.87 10.50 2.91
C GLN A 194 -15.99 11.47 4.10
N GLU A 195 -15.10 11.38 5.10
CA GLU A 195 -15.09 12.30 6.25
C GLU A 195 -14.89 13.76 5.82
N MET A 196 -14.07 14.00 4.79
CA MET A 196 -13.87 15.33 4.22
C MET A 196 -15.17 15.89 3.64
N GLN A 197 -15.89 15.11 2.83
CA GLN A 197 -17.17 15.52 2.27
C GLN A 197 -18.27 15.75 3.33
N GLU A 198 -18.29 14.97 4.39
CA GLU A 198 -19.24 15.15 5.50
C GLU A 198 -18.99 16.45 6.26
N ALA A 199 -17.73 16.81 6.48
CA ALA A 199 -17.35 18.07 7.10
C ALA A 199 -17.78 19.28 6.25
N GLU A 200 -17.51 19.26 4.93
CA GLU A 200 -17.91 20.34 4.01
C GLU A 200 -19.44 20.58 3.98
N LYS A 201 -20.22 19.50 4.02
CA LYS A 201 -21.68 19.58 4.07
C LYS A 201 -22.20 20.15 5.41
N SER A 202 -21.44 19.98 6.48
CA SER A 202 -21.79 20.49 7.80
C SER A 202 -21.51 21.99 7.92
N ASP A 203 -20.46 22.50 7.28
CA ASP A 203 -20.07 23.91 7.27
C ASP A 203 -20.97 24.78 6.36
N GLN A 204 -21.76 24.17 5.50
CA GLN A 204 -22.69 24.87 4.58
C GLN A 204 -24.11 25.01 5.14
N LYS A 205 -24.37 24.50 6.36
CA LYS A 205 -25.67 24.60 7.04
C LYS A 205 -25.63 25.60 8.18
#